data_8b685e2eda9912a7139d5d48e435ceb1
#
_entry.id   8b685e2eda9912a7139d5d48e435ceb1
#
_cell.length_a   1.000
_cell.length_b   1.000
_cell.length_c   1.000
_cell.angle_alpha   90.00
_cell.angle_beta   90.00
_cell.angle_gamma   90.00
#
_symmetry.space_group_name_H-M   'P 1'
#
loop_
_entity.id
_entity.type
_entity.pdbx_description
1 polymer ?
#
loop_
_entity_poly.entity_id
_entity_poly.type
_entity_poly.pdbx_seq_one_letter_code
_entity_poly.pdbx_strand_id
1 'polypeptide(L)'
;MALVDGVLRPGYVVKSAIKITLFMLIPLIASRMDRSIRYLSLLRPKRKGLLPAIALGVGIYVVILGGYFLVSPFFDFSQIAGALTDNAGVTKDNFLYVSLYISFANSFLEEFFFRGFVFTNLKHYSGRKLAYIFSAAAFSLYHVAMMIGWFSPALFLLVMVGLVIGGMIFNWLNEKLDTIYCSWLTHMFANFAINTIGFILLT
;
A
#
# COMPACT_ATOMS: atom_id res chain seq x y z
N MET A 1 8.35 -10.04 -3.91
CA MET A 1 6.87 -10.14 -3.88
C MET A 1 6.26 -10.38 -5.27
N ALA A 2 6.66 -9.69 -6.32
CA ALA A 2 6.06 -9.92 -7.66
C ALA A 2 6.10 -11.41 -8.11
N LEU A 3 7.22 -12.10 -7.91
CA LEU A 3 7.32 -13.55 -8.17
C LEU A 3 6.37 -14.37 -7.27
N VAL A 4 6.25 -13.97 -5.99
CA VAL A 4 5.39 -14.67 -5.02
C VAL A 4 3.91 -14.50 -5.39
N ASP A 5 3.50 -13.28 -5.74
CA ASP A 5 2.11 -12.97 -6.07
C ASP A 5 1.71 -13.44 -7.47
N GLY A 6 2.62 -13.31 -8.46
CA GLY A 6 2.32 -13.61 -9.87
C GLY A 6 2.53 -15.07 -10.27
N VAL A 7 3.53 -15.74 -9.68
CA VAL A 7 3.96 -17.09 -10.12
C VAL A 7 3.70 -18.14 -9.05
N LEU A 8 4.22 -17.96 -7.83
CA LEU A 8 4.15 -18.99 -6.79
C LEU A 8 2.76 -19.12 -6.17
N ARG A 9 2.03 -18.03 -6.06
CA ARG A 9 0.67 -17.93 -5.51
C ARG A 9 0.43 -18.77 -4.26
N PRO A 10 1.30 -18.69 -3.23
CA PRO A 10 1.12 -19.49 -2.02
C PRO A 10 -0.10 -19.00 -1.24
N GLY A 11 -0.62 -19.83 -0.34
CA GLY A 11 -1.69 -19.43 0.58
C GLY A 11 -1.34 -18.18 1.39
N TYR A 12 -2.37 -17.50 1.88
CA TYR A 12 -2.29 -16.16 2.50
C TYR A 12 -1.27 -16.07 3.65
N VAL A 13 -1.20 -17.10 4.51
CA VAL A 13 -0.27 -17.15 5.64
C VAL A 13 1.19 -17.17 5.17
N VAL A 14 1.51 -18.01 4.19
CA VAL A 14 2.87 -18.12 3.64
C VAL A 14 3.27 -16.82 2.93
N LYS A 15 2.35 -16.24 2.14
CA LYS A 15 2.54 -14.92 1.51
C LYS A 15 2.84 -13.83 2.54
N SER A 16 2.10 -13.79 3.63
CA SER A 16 2.30 -12.83 4.73
C SER A 16 3.64 -13.02 5.42
N ALA A 17 4.05 -14.27 5.68
CA ALA A 17 5.36 -14.58 6.27
C ALA A 17 6.52 -14.13 5.36
N ILE A 18 6.44 -14.41 4.07
CA ILE A 18 7.42 -13.94 3.09
C ILE A 18 7.47 -12.42 3.05
N LYS A 19 6.32 -11.75 3.07
CA LYS A 19 6.25 -10.28 3.07
C LYS A 19 6.88 -9.68 4.33
N ILE A 20 6.58 -10.21 5.51
CA ILE A 20 7.21 -9.79 6.78
C ILE A 20 8.74 -9.94 6.68
N THR A 21 9.20 -11.07 6.16
CA THR A 21 10.63 -11.32 5.98
C THR A 21 11.27 -10.29 5.06
N LEU A 22 10.72 -10.08 3.88
CA LEU A 22 11.29 -9.18 2.87
C LEU A 22 11.16 -7.70 3.24
N PHE A 23 10.02 -7.29 3.80
CA PHE A 23 9.71 -5.86 4.01
C PHE A 23 10.10 -5.37 5.40
N MET A 24 10.30 -6.26 6.36
CA MET A 24 10.65 -5.87 7.73
C MET A 24 11.96 -6.51 8.20
N LEU A 25 12.09 -7.84 8.17
CA LEU A 25 13.26 -8.51 8.74
C LEU A 25 14.53 -8.20 7.96
N ILE A 26 14.52 -8.25 6.63
CA ILE A 26 15.70 -7.94 5.81
C ILE A 26 16.16 -6.49 6.02
N PRO A 27 15.32 -5.44 5.94
CA PRO A 27 15.70 -4.08 6.28
C PRO A 27 16.24 -3.93 7.70
N LEU A 28 15.66 -4.62 8.69
CA LEU A 28 16.15 -4.61 10.07
C LEU A 28 17.55 -5.20 10.20
N ILE A 29 17.80 -6.34 9.57
CA ILE A 29 19.10 -7.00 9.54
C ILE A 29 20.12 -6.10 8.83
N ALA A 30 19.79 -5.59 7.65
CA ALA A 30 20.65 -4.71 6.89
C ALA A 30 21.09 -3.48 7.70
N SER A 31 20.18 -2.87 8.44
CA SER A 31 20.51 -1.71 9.29
C SER A 31 21.33 -2.06 10.54
N ARG A 32 21.33 -3.33 10.96
CA ARG A 32 22.26 -3.82 12.02
C ARG A 32 23.67 -4.03 11.48
N MET A 33 23.77 -4.46 10.23
CA MET A 33 25.05 -4.69 9.54
C MET A 33 25.67 -3.37 9.06
N ASP A 34 24.85 -2.45 8.57
CA ASP A 34 25.28 -1.12 8.11
C ASP A 34 24.56 -0.01 8.85
N ARG A 35 25.25 0.65 9.76
CA ARG A 35 24.74 1.76 10.59
C ARG A 35 24.46 3.05 9.81
N SER A 36 24.88 3.13 8.56
CA SER A 36 24.56 4.26 7.66
C SER A 36 23.09 4.23 7.20
N ILE A 37 22.44 3.05 7.25
CA ILE A 37 21.04 2.85 6.91
C ILE A 37 20.14 3.52 7.95
N ARG A 38 19.33 4.47 7.50
CA ARG A 38 18.50 5.33 8.35
C ARG A 38 17.03 4.97 8.19
N TYR A 39 16.34 4.60 9.28
CA TYR A 39 14.88 4.50 9.33
C TYR A 39 14.33 4.47 10.76
N LEU A 40 15.17 4.14 11.76
CA LEU A 40 14.71 3.98 13.15
C LEU A 40 14.10 5.26 13.73
N SER A 41 14.60 6.43 13.32
CA SER A 41 14.03 7.72 13.75
C SER A 41 12.57 7.88 13.33
N LEU A 42 12.20 7.30 12.19
CA LEU A 42 10.85 7.38 11.63
C LEU A 42 9.84 6.49 12.34
N LEU A 43 10.31 5.50 13.13
CA LEU A 43 9.45 4.64 13.95
C LEU A 43 9.03 5.31 15.27
N ARG A 44 9.39 6.56 15.49
CA ARG A 44 8.95 7.31 16.66
C ARG A 44 7.57 7.93 16.37
N PRO A 45 6.52 7.58 17.13
CA PRO A 45 5.22 8.19 16.95
C PRO A 45 5.30 9.67 17.33
N LYS A 46 4.76 10.53 16.46
CA LYS A 46 4.68 11.98 16.68
C LYS A 46 3.23 12.40 16.69
N ARG A 47 2.77 13.03 17.77
CA ARG A 47 1.40 13.56 17.86
C ARG A 47 1.15 14.70 16.87
N LYS A 48 2.21 15.47 16.58
CA LYS A 48 2.16 16.53 15.58
C LYS A 48 1.95 15.90 14.19
N GLY A 49 0.84 16.22 13.54
CA GLY A 49 0.52 15.69 12.22
C GLY A 49 -0.55 14.60 12.20
N LEU A 50 -1.01 14.10 13.35
CA LEU A 50 -2.10 13.10 13.38
C LEU A 50 -3.40 13.66 12.80
N LEU A 51 -3.81 14.86 13.23
CA LEU A 51 -5.04 15.47 12.73
C LEU A 51 -4.99 15.79 11.23
N PRO A 52 -3.94 16.42 10.67
CA PRO A 52 -3.78 16.53 9.23
C PRO A 52 -3.75 15.22 8.49
N ALA A 53 -3.14 14.17 9.06
CA ALA A 53 -3.11 12.83 8.43
C ALA A 53 -4.50 12.20 8.40
N ILE A 54 -5.30 12.35 9.45
CA ILE A 54 -6.70 11.90 9.48
C ILE A 54 -7.52 12.68 8.44
N ALA A 55 -7.42 14.01 8.42
CA ALA A 55 -8.17 14.83 7.47
C ALA A 55 -7.83 14.47 6.00
N LEU A 56 -6.54 14.29 5.72
CA LEU A 56 -6.09 13.84 4.40
C LEU A 56 -6.58 12.42 4.09
N GLY A 57 -6.52 11.51 5.08
CA GLY A 57 -7.03 10.15 4.95
C GLY A 57 -8.52 10.11 4.63
N VAL A 58 -9.34 10.89 5.34
CA VAL A 58 -10.77 11.03 5.05
C VAL A 58 -10.98 11.59 3.65
N GLY A 59 -10.22 12.60 3.23
CA GLY A 59 -10.27 13.13 1.87
C GLY A 59 -9.94 12.06 0.82
N ILE A 60 -8.90 11.26 1.03
CA ILE A 60 -8.53 10.14 0.14
C ILE A 60 -9.64 9.08 0.12
N TYR A 61 -10.22 8.73 1.27
CA TYR A 61 -11.35 7.80 1.34
C TYR A 61 -12.51 8.28 0.46
N VAL A 62 -12.90 9.55 0.59
CA VAL A 62 -13.99 10.14 -0.21
C VAL A 62 -13.64 10.16 -1.69
N VAL A 63 -12.41 10.51 -2.05
CA VAL A 63 -11.97 10.54 -3.46
C VAL A 63 -11.98 9.15 -4.08
N ILE A 64 -11.49 8.11 -3.38
CA ILE A 64 -11.47 6.74 -3.91
C ILE A 64 -12.90 6.21 -4.04
N LEU A 65 -13.71 6.34 -3.00
CA LEU A 65 -15.09 5.84 -3.01
C LEU A 65 -15.95 6.62 -4.00
N GLY A 66 -15.85 7.94 -4.03
CA GLY A 66 -16.54 8.80 -5.01
C GLY A 66 -16.08 8.51 -6.44
N GLY A 67 -14.77 8.30 -6.64
CA GLY A 67 -14.21 7.87 -7.92
C GLY A 67 -14.80 6.54 -8.39
N TYR A 68 -14.93 5.55 -7.50
CA TYR A 68 -15.59 4.29 -7.81
C TYR A 68 -17.03 4.51 -8.33
N PHE A 69 -17.87 5.29 -7.63
CA PHE A 69 -19.24 5.56 -8.08
C PHE A 69 -19.30 6.33 -9.39
N LEU A 70 -18.32 7.21 -9.65
CA LEU A 70 -18.27 7.95 -10.92
C LEU A 70 -17.87 7.07 -12.10
N VAL A 71 -16.95 6.12 -11.91
CA VAL A 71 -16.45 5.29 -13.00
C VAL A 71 -17.19 3.95 -13.15
N SER A 72 -17.87 3.47 -12.11
CA SER A 72 -18.60 2.20 -12.13
C SER A 72 -19.63 2.04 -13.24
N PRO A 73 -20.31 3.09 -13.76
CA PRO A 73 -21.18 2.95 -14.91
C PRO A 73 -20.45 2.67 -16.23
N PHE A 74 -19.13 2.94 -16.30
CA PHE A 74 -18.32 2.84 -17.52
C PHE A 74 -17.37 1.64 -17.53
N PHE A 75 -17.18 0.98 -16.38
CA PHE A 75 -16.25 -0.13 -16.23
C PHE A 75 -16.90 -1.33 -15.54
N ASP A 76 -16.56 -2.51 -16.02
CA ASP A 76 -16.99 -3.77 -15.40
C ASP A 76 -16.04 -4.13 -14.23
N PHE A 77 -16.61 -4.22 -13.05
CA PHE A 77 -15.92 -4.62 -11.80
C PHE A 77 -16.20 -6.07 -11.39
N SER A 78 -17.00 -6.83 -12.15
CA SER A 78 -17.40 -8.20 -11.80
C SER A 78 -16.21 -9.16 -11.66
N GLN A 79 -15.16 -8.93 -12.45
CA GLN A 79 -13.95 -9.74 -12.41
C GLN A 79 -13.18 -9.63 -11.08
N ILE A 80 -13.36 -8.54 -10.33
CA ILE A 80 -12.67 -8.33 -9.04
C ILE A 80 -13.17 -9.32 -7.99
N ALA A 81 -14.48 -9.56 -7.92
CA ALA A 81 -15.05 -10.50 -6.95
C ALA A 81 -14.51 -11.92 -7.20
N GLY A 82 -14.48 -12.36 -8.46
CA GLY A 82 -13.88 -13.64 -8.86
C GLY A 82 -12.38 -13.70 -8.54
N ALA A 83 -11.63 -12.65 -8.88
CA ALA A 83 -10.19 -12.60 -8.62
C ALA A 83 -9.85 -12.61 -7.11
N LEU A 84 -10.65 -11.97 -6.27
CA LEU A 84 -10.52 -12.02 -4.81
C LEU A 84 -10.71 -13.45 -4.28
N THR A 85 -11.72 -14.16 -4.78
CA THR A 85 -12.02 -15.53 -4.36
C THR A 85 -10.97 -16.51 -4.87
N ASP A 86 -10.67 -16.48 -6.17
CA ASP A 86 -9.84 -17.49 -6.84
C ASP A 86 -8.34 -17.31 -6.54
N ASN A 87 -7.86 -16.04 -6.49
CA ASN A 87 -6.44 -15.76 -6.34
C ASN A 87 -6.00 -15.52 -4.89
N ALA A 88 -6.92 -15.04 -4.04
CA ALA A 88 -6.59 -14.68 -2.66
C ALA A 88 -7.32 -15.54 -1.61
N GLY A 89 -8.23 -16.43 -2.01
CA GLY A 89 -9.07 -17.21 -1.08
C GLY A 89 -9.97 -16.34 -0.20
N VAL A 90 -10.34 -15.16 -0.71
CA VAL A 90 -11.17 -14.20 0.00
C VAL A 90 -12.64 -14.50 -0.29
N THR A 91 -13.42 -14.75 0.75
CA THR A 91 -14.86 -15.03 0.69
C THR A 91 -15.62 -13.99 1.53
N LYS A 92 -16.94 -13.92 1.38
CA LYS A 92 -17.77 -13.07 2.25
C LYS A 92 -17.50 -13.31 3.73
N ASP A 93 -17.32 -14.56 4.14
CA ASP A 93 -17.18 -14.96 5.55
C ASP A 93 -15.84 -14.50 6.16
N ASN A 94 -14.77 -14.44 5.36
CA ASN A 94 -13.45 -14.06 5.85
C ASN A 94 -13.03 -12.63 5.46
N PHE A 95 -13.78 -11.93 4.61
CA PHE A 95 -13.40 -10.63 4.06
C PHE A 95 -13.14 -9.58 5.15
N LEU A 96 -13.94 -9.57 6.22
CA LEU A 96 -13.71 -8.64 7.32
C LEU A 96 -12.32 -8.81 7.94
N TYR A 97 -11.90 -10.04 8.21
CA TYR A 97 -10.58 -10.31 8.80
C TYR A 97 -9.45 -9.95 7.84
N VAL A 98 -9.62 -10.29 6.55
CA VAL A 98 -8.66 -9.93 5.51
C VAL A 98 -8.56 -8.42 5.35
N SER A 99 -9.67 -7.71 5.33
CA SER A 99 -9.71 -6.25 5.20
C SER A 99 -9.04 -5.53 6.37
N LEU A 100 -9.25 -6.04 7.60
CA LEU A 100 -8.55 -5.52 8.78
C LEU A 100 -7.03 -5.76 8.69
N TYR A 101 -6.63 -6.98 8.31
CA TYR A 101 -5.22 -7.27 8.11
C TYR A 101 -4.57 -6.37 7.04
N ILE A 102 -5.24 -6.19 5.89
CA ILE A 102 -4.75 -5.32 4.81
C ILE A 102 -4.64 -3.88 5.29
N SER A 103 -5.65 -3.39 6.01
CA SER A 103 -5.67 -1.99 6.44
C SER A 103 -4.64 -1.68 7.52
N PHE A 104 -4.39 -2.59 8.45
CA PHE A 104 -3.50 -2.33 9.59
C PHE A 104 -2.11 -2.92 9.39
N ALA A 105 -2.01 -4.23 9.28
CA ALA A 105 -0.72 -4.91 9.28
C ALA A 105 0.00 -4.78 7.92
N ASN A 106 -0.70 -5.07 6.82
CA ASN A 106 -0.10 -5.04 5.49
C ASN A 106 0.33 -3.63 5.09
N SER A 107 -0.51 -2.63 5.32
CA SER A 107 -0.16 -1.23 5.06
C SER A 107 1.01 -0.74 5.92
N PHE A 108 1.11 -1.19 7.18
CA PHE A 108 2.27 -0.88 8.01
C PHE A 108 3.57 -1.43 7.43
N LEU A 109 3.57 -2.69 6.99
CA LEU A 109 4.73 -3.31 6.35
C LEU A 109 5.15 -2.55 5.09
N GLU A 110 4.18 -2.10 4.30
CA GLU A 110 4.45 -1.32 3.09
C GLU A 110 5.01 0.06 3.41
N GLU A 111 4.45 0.79 4.37
CA GLU A 111 5.00 2.08 4.79
C GLU A 111 6.40 1.93 5.41
N PHE A 112 6.59 0.89 6.22
CA PHE A 112 7.90 0.58 6.79
C PHE A 112 8.95 0.37 5.69
N PHE A 113 8.64 -0.43 4.67
CA PHE A 113 9.57 -0.74 3.59
C PHE A 113 9.73 0.45 2.63
N PHE A 114 8.64 0.91 2.01
CA PHE A 114 8.73 1.91 0.94
C PHE A 114 9.09 3.30 1.45
N ARG A 115 8.60 3.73 2.61
CA ARG A 115 8.85 5.07 3.18
C ARG A 115 9.96 5.05 4.21
N GLY A 116 9.91 4.11 5.14
CA GLY A 116 10.93 3.97 6.15
C GLY A 116 12.29 3.61 5.55
N PHE A 117 12.36 2.53 4.80
CA PHE A 117 13.62 2.00 4.29
C PHE A 117 14.00 2.59 2.93
N VAL A 118 13.20 2.38 1.88
CA VAL A 118 13.56 2.75 0.50
C VAL A 118 13.67 4.26 0.34
N PHE A 119 12.58 5.01 0.59
CA PHE A 119 12.54 6.45 0.37
C PHE A 119 13.60 7.21 1.19
N THR A 120 13.70 6.87 2.47
CA THR A 120 14.61 7.58 3.38
C THR A 120 16.07 7.39 3.01
N ASN A 121 16.47 6.16 2.70
CA ASN A 121 17.87 5.90 2.32
C ASN A 121 18.18 6.44 0.92
N LEU A 122 17.26 6.25 -0.04
CA LEU A 122 17.46 6.80 -1.37
C LEU A 122 17.57 8.33 -1.36
N LYS A 123 16.77 9.01 -0.53
CA LYS A 123 16.87 10.46 -0.35
C LYS A 123 18.20 10.88 0.22
N HIS A 124 18.78 10.06 1.11
CA HIS A 124 20.09 10.34 1.70
C HIS A 124 21.22 10.15 0.71
N TYR A 125 21.20 9.07 -0.08
CA TYR A 125 22.33 8.72 -0.97
C TYR A 125 22.24 9.29 -2.39
N SER A 126 21.02 9.51 -2.90
CA SER A 126 20.79 9.84 -4.33
C SER A 126 19.98 11.11 -4.55
N GLY A 127 19.50 11.72 -3.47
CA GLY A 127 18.77 12.97 -3.53
C GLY A 127 17.25 12.82 -3.61
N ARG A 128 16.59 13.95 -3.34
CA ARG A 128 15.14 14.04 -3.11
C ARG A 128 14.29 13.60 -4.31
N LYS A 129 14.60 14.10 -5.52
CA LYS A 129 13.80 13.83 -6.73
C LYS A 129 13.77 12.33 -7.06
N LEU A 130 14.95 11.69 -7.07
CA LEU A 130 15.05 10.26 -7.37
C LEU A 130 14.33 9.43 -6.31
N ALA A 131 14.46 9.76 -5.03
CA ALA A 131 13.80 9.06 -3.94
C ALA A 131 12.27 9.10 -4.08
N TYR A 132 11.69 10.25 -4.41
CA TYR A 132 10.25 10.40 -4.64
C TYR A 132 9.76 9.53 -5.79
N ILE A 133 10.41 9.66 -6.96
CA ILE A 133 10.00 8.94 -8.17
C ILE A 133 10.18 7.44 -7.98
N PHE A 134 11.34 7.01 -7.52
CA PHE A 134 11.65 5.58 -7.37
C PHE A 134 10.74 4.90 -6.33
N SER A 135 10.60 5.49 -5.13
CA SER A 135 9.76 4.91 -4.06
C SER A 135 8.30 4.80 -4.48
N ALA A 136 7.74 5.84 -5.12
CA ALA A 136 6.36 5.83 -5.57
C ALA A 136 6.15 4.87 -6.75
N ALA A 137 7.07 4.83 -7.72
CA ALA A 137 7.02 3.88 -8.83
C ALA A 137 7.17 2.43 -8.36
N ALA A 138 8.13 2.15 -7.47
CA ALA A 138 8.34 0.81 -6.90
C ALA A 138 7.12 0.33 -6.10
N PHE A 139 6.49 1.23 -5.34
CA PHE A 139 5.24 0.97 -4.64
C PHE A 139 4.09 0.63 -5.60
N SER A 140 3.92 1.40 -6.67
CA SER A 140 2.90 1.12 -7.69
C SER A 140 3.19 -0.19 -8.42
N LEU A 141 4.42 -0.40 -8.91
CA LEU A 141 4.83 -1.61 -9.63
C LEU A 141 4.72 -2.87 -8.79
N TYR A 142 4.94 -2.78 -7.49
CA TYR A 142 4.73 -3.88 -6.56
C TYR A 142 3.29 -4.43 -6.62
N HIS A 143 2.29 -3.56 -6.84
CA HIS A 143 0.89 -3.95 -6.92
C HIS A 143 0.49 -4.59 -8.26
N VAL A 144 1.29 -4.41 -9.33
CA VAL A 144 0.98 -4.99 -10.65
C VAL A 144 0.73 -6.49 -10.59
N ALA A 145 1.64 -7.23 -9.95
CA ALA A 145 1.56 -8.69 -9.91
C ALA A 145 0.31 -9.22 -9.17
N MET A 146 -0.22 -8.45 -8.22
CA MET A 146 -1.44 -8.80 -7.50
C MET A 146 -2.71 -8.53 -8.32
N MET A 147 -2.66 -7.52 -9.21
CA MET A 147 -3.84 -7.00 -9.91
C MET A 147 -3.95 -7.46 -11.37
N ILE A 148 -3.01 -8.30 -11.85
CA ILE A 148 -3.09 -8.85 -13.22
C ILE A 148 -4.40 -9.64 -13.36
N GLY A 149 -5.16 -9.28 -14.39
CA GLY A 149 -6.44 -9.93 -14.69
C GLY A 149 -7.64 -9.41 -13.89
N TRP A 150 -7.48 -8.42 -13.00
CA TRP A 150 -8.58 -7.87 -12.20
C TRP A 150 -9.36 -6.77 -12.93
N PHE A 151 -8.71 -6.06 -13.85
CA PHE A 151 -9.22 -4.85 -14.46
C PHE A 151 -9.03 -4.84 -15.97
N SER A 152 -9.89 -4.11 -16.67
CA SER A 152 -9.61 -3.70 -18.05
C SER A 152 -8.32 -2.88 -18.12
N PRO A 153 -7.62 -2.84 -19.24
CA PRO A 153 -6.34 -2.09 -19.37
C PRO A 153 -6.46 -0.61 -18.99
N ALA A 154 -7.57 0.04 -19.31
CA ALA A 154 -7.80 1.45 -19.00
C ALA A 154 -7.98 1.67 -17.50
N LEU A 155 -8.78 0.82 -16.83
CA LEU A 155 -8.98 0.88 -15.39
C LEU A 155 -7.71 0.51 -14.64
N PHE A 156 -6.96 -0.50 -15.13
CA PHE A 156 -5.65 -0.86 -14.58
C PHE A 156 -4.68 0.33 -14.61
N LEU A 157 -4.58 1.04 -15.73
CA LEU A 157 -3.73 2.23 -15.85
C LEU A 157 -4.17 3.32 -14.87
N LEU A 158 -5.48 3.57 -14.74
CA LEU A 158 -6.03 4.54 -13.79
C LEU A 158 -5.63 4.19 -12.34
N VAL A 159 -5.76 2.92 -11.95
CA VAL A 159 -5.36 2.44 -10.62
C VAL A 159 -3.85 2.60 -10.42
N MET A 160 -3.03 2.27 -11.41
CA MET A 160 -1.57 2.42 -11.33
C MET A 160 -1.15 3.89 -11.15
N VAL A 161 -1.77 4.81 -11.87
CA VAL A 161 -1.55 6.26 -11.70
C VAL A 161 -1.97 6.69 -10.29
N GLY A 162 -3.12 6.23 -9.81
CA GLY A 162 -3.59 6.47 -8.44
C GLY A 162 -2.59 5.99 -7.37
N LEU A 163 -2.00 4.81 -7.56
CA LEU A 163 -0.98 4.25 -6.67
C LEU A 163 0.32 5.09 -6.68
N VAL A 164 0.75 5.59 -7.84
CA VAL A 164 1.91 6.50 -7.92
C VAL A 164 1.62 7.80 -7.17
N ILE A 165 0.45 8.41 -7.40
CA ILE A 165 0.03 9.64 -6.70
C ILE A 165 -0.04 9.39 -5.19
N GLY A 166 -0.67 8.31 -4.75
CA GLY A 166 -0.69 7.89 -3.34
C GLY A 166 0.71 7.72 -2.77
N GLY A 167 1.60 7.05 -3.50
CA GLY A 167 2.99 6.89 -3.15
C GLY A 167 3.74 8.21 -2.95
N MET A 168 3.50 9.20 -3.82
CA MET A 168 4.05 10.56 -3.70
C MET A 168 3.52 11.27 -2.45
N ILE A 169 2.21 11.18 -2.18
CA ILE A 169 1.57 11.77 -0.99
C ILE A 169 2.16 11.16 0.29
N PHE A 170 2.32 9.84 0.35
CA PHE A 170 2.90 9.17 1.52
C PHE A 170 4.37 9.53 1.72
N ASN A 171 5.17 9.65 0.65
CA ASN A 171 6.54 10.15 0.72
C ASN A 171 6.58 11.58 1.27
N TRP A 172 5.67 12.44 0.82
CA TRP A 172 5.57 13.82 1.29
C TRP A 172 5.18 13.90 2.78
N LEU A 173 4.21 13.12 3.24
CA LEU A 173 3.83 13.05 4.65
C LEU A 173 5.02 12.62 5.51
N ASN A 174 5.73 11.58 5.08
CA ASN A 174 6.89 11.06 5.79
C ASN A 174 8.01 12.10 5.88
N GLU A 175 8.31 12.77 4.76
CA GLU A 175 9.31 13.83 4.73
C GLU A 175 8.94 15.04 5.61
N LYS A 176 7.67 15.46 5.55
CA LYS A 176 7.17 16.65 6.27
C LYS A 176 7.05 16.43 7.77
N LEU A 177 6.66 15.23 8.18
CA LEU A 177 6.32 14.92 9.58
C LEU A 177 7.40 14.07 10.27
N ASP A 178 8.37 13.56 9.50
CA ASP A 178 9.49 12.75 9.97
C ASP A 178 9.01 11.58 10.87
N THR A 179 7.98 10.87 10.36
CA THR A 179 7.41 9.67 10.97
C THR A 179 6.57 8.89 9.94
N ILE A 180 6.65 7.54 9.96
CA ILE A 180 5.82 6.69 9.09
C ILE A 180 4.37 6.58 9.57
N TYR A 181 4.08 6.92 10.82
CA TYR A 181 2.75 6.73 11.39
C TYR A 181 1.68 7.59 10.72
N CYS A 182 2.04 8.80 10.25
CA CYS A 182 1.09 9.67 9.55
C CYS A 182 0.78 9.17 8.14
N SER A 183 1.79 8.70 7.39
CA SER A 183 1.56 8.08 6.08
C SER A 183 0.83 6.74 6.22
N TRP A 184 1.17 5.93 7.22
CA TRP A 184 0.46 4.70 7.54
C TRP A 184 -1.03 4.96 7.87
N LEU A 185 -1.35 5.92 8.72
CA LEU A 185 -2.73 6.29 9.03
C LEU A 185 -3.50 6.73 7.79
N THR A 186 -2.90 7.57 6.94
CA THR A 186 -3.50 7.99 5.67
C THR A 186 -3.69 6.79 4.70
N HIS A 187 -2.73 5.87 4.66
CA HIS A 187 -2.81 4.63 3.87
C HIS A 187 -3.94 3.70 4.37
N MET A 188 -4.16 3.61 5.69
CA MET A 188 -5.29 2.87 6.23
C MET A 188 -6.63 3.37 5.67
N PHE A 189 -6.83 4.70 5.59
CA PHE A 189 -8.05 5.26 5.00
C PHE A 189 -8.21 4.93 3.52
N ALA A 190 -7.12 4.91 2.75
CA ALA A 190 -7.16 4.44 1.36
C ALA A 190 -7.60 2.97 1.30
N ASN A 191 -7.05 2.10 2.16
CA ASN A 191 -7.45 0.70 2.23
C ASN A 191 -8.91 0.54 2.73
N PHE A 192 -9.37 1.36 3.66
CA PHE A 192 -10.79 1.35 4.06
C PHE A 192 -11.71 1.66 2.90
N ALA A 193 -11.35 2.63 2.03
CA ALA A 193 -12.14 2.91 0.83
C ALA A 193 -12.17 1.72 -0.14
N ILE A 194 -11.03 1.12 -0.42
CA ILE A 194 -10.91 -0.06 -1.30
C ILE A 194 -11.67 -1.25 -0.70
N ASN A 195 -11.57 -1.48 0.61
CA ASN A 195 -12.31 -2.54 1.28
C ASN A 195 -13.82 -2.28 1.29
N THR A 196 -14.26 -1.01 1.42
CA THR A 196 -15.68 -0.65 1.27
C THR A 196 -16.20 -1.02 -0.13
N ILE A 197 -15.42 -0.74 -1.17
CA ILE A 197 -15.74 -1.17 -2.54
C ILE A 197 -15.77 -2.70 -2.62
N GLY A 198 -14.81 -3.39 -2.01
CA GLY A 198 -14.80 -4.86 -1.95
C GLY A 198 -16.03 -5.43 -1.27
N PHE A 199 -16.52 -4.84 -0.18
CA PHE A 199 -17.80 -5.24 0.45
C PHE A 199 -18.98 -5.05 -0.50
N ILE A 200 -19.05 -3.91 -1.21
CA ILE A 200 -20.12 -3.64 -2.20
C ILE A 200 -20.11 -4.68 -3.33
N LEU A 201 -18.94 -5.10 -3.80
CA LEU A 201 -18.80 -6.05 -4.90
C LEU A 201 -19.04 -7.51 -4.49
N LEU A 202 -18.88 -7.84 -3.20
CA LEU A 202 -19.09 -9.20 -2.68
C LEU A 202 -20.53 -9.42 -2.16
N THR A 203 -21.34 -8.35 -2.00
CA THR A 203 -22.75 -8.47 -1.59
C THR A 203 -23.64 -8.77 -2.76
#